data_1b86e139011968d47e029cff0a4a4614
#
_entry.id   1b86e139011968d47e029cff0a4a4614
#
_cell.length_a   1.000
_cell.length_b   1.000
_cell.length_c   1.000
_cell.angle_alpha   90.00
_cell.angle_beta   90.00
_cell.angle_gamma   90.00
#
_symmetry.space_group_name_H-M   'P 1'
#
loop_
_entity.id
_entity.type
_entity.pdbx_description
1 polymer ?
#
loop_
_entity_poly.entity_id
_entity_poly.type
_entity_poly.pdbx_seq_one_letter_code
_entity_poly.pdbx_strand_id
1 'polypeptide(L)'
;MALAAWVILILLLIFTYPVSKWLFFGLFAAWLVGWFFLFKKIKHKTWFFGVLIVLLLSGWGILHLDPVQNWLVGKLSSRLSKELKTTVTVRHVDFSLFSKMLVEGVLVEDRKKDTLLYAGTLKVNISDWFFLKDKPVLKYIGLKDAVINMNRSDSVWNYQFLVDYFSSPKSSGSKKESQQIDLKEIELENIRFNRVDKWAGQNMIASIRKLSLSADKIDLAGKKIDINHIDIDQPVFALQDYRGNRPPRTTASVTSPGTAAEGQLQWNREGWIVQAANIRITNGTFSNDKETDRPPYTDQFDGLHLRFGSINASMSHILFSKDTIA
;
A
#
# COMPACT_ATOMS: atom_id res chain seq x y z
N MET A 1 -34.05 -33.06 19.51
CA MET A 1 -33.94 -33.75 18.21
C MET A 1 -33.78 -32.77 17.03
N ALA A 2 -34.54 -31.71 16.88
CA ALA A 2 -34.42 -30.77 15.76
C ALA A 2 -33.05 -30.09 15.67
N LEU A 3 -32.44 -29.66 16.77
CA LEU A 3 -31.14 -29.00 16.80
C LEU A 3 -29.99 -29.93 16.33
N ALA A 4 -30.02 -31.21 16.72
CA ALA A 4 -29.04 -32.21 16.29
C ALA A 4 -29.10 -32.49 14.77
N ALA A 5 -30.30 -32.56 14.21
CA ALA A 5 -30.52 -32.74 12.78
C ALA A 5 -29.96 -31.54 11.98
N TRP A 6 -30.05 -30.33 12.53
CA TRP A 6 -29.54 -29.12 11.93
C TRP A 6 -28.00 -29.05 11.93
N VAL A 7 -27.36 -29.47 13.03
CA VAL A 7 -25.88 -29.56 13.12
C VAL A 7 -25.37 -30.60 12.12
N ILE A 8 -26.02 -31.74 11.99
CA ILE A 8 -25.65 -32.77 11.00
C ILE A 8 -25.80 -32.25 9.58
N LEU A 9 -26.87 -31.47 9.30
CA LEU A 9 -27.07 -30.91 7.96
C LEU A 9 -26.01 -29.83 7.61
N ILE A 10 -25.57 -29.03 8.57
CA ILE A 10 -24.46 -28.07 8.40
C ILE A 10 -23.16 -28.81 8.14
N LEU A 11 -22.89 -29.89 8.89
CA LEU A 11 -21.69 -30.72 8.65
C LEU A 11 -21.73 -31.37 7.26
N LEU A 12 -22.89 -31.88 6.84
CA LEU A 12 -23.07 -32.40 5.48
C LEU A 12 -22.86 -31.34 4.40
N LEU A 13 -23.30 -30.11 4.60
CA LEU A 13 -23.05 -28.99 3.71
C LEU A 13 -21.56 -28.70 3.58
N ILE A 14 -20.83 -28.68 4.69
CA ILE A 14 -19.36 -28.44 4.69
C ILE A 14 -18.62 -29.57 3.96
N PHE A 15 -19.05 -30.84 4.17
CA PHE A 15 -18.40 -31.99 3.56
C PHE A 15 -18.76 -32.20 2.07
N THR A 16 -19.93 -31.77 1.62
CA THR A 16 -20.36 -31.95 0.21
C THR A 16 -19.82 -30.89 -0.73
N TYR A 17 -19.40 -29.75 -0.22
CA TYR A 17 -18.88 -28.66 -1.05
C TYR A 17 -17.69 -29.05 -1.92
N PRO A 18 -16.62 -29.69 -1.38
CA PRO A 18 -15.48 -30.12 -2.21
C PRO A 18 -15.81 -31.23 -3.19
N VAL A 19 -16.90 -31.98 -2.98
CA VAL A 19 -17.28 -33.14 -3.77
C VAL A 19 -18.20 -32.77 -4.94
N SER A 20 -19.19 -31.89 -4.73
CA SER A 20 -20.11 -31.45 -5.78
C SER A 20 -20.79 -30.14 -5.44
N LYS A 21 -20.55 -29.12 -6.27
CA LYS A 21 -21.18 -27.80 -6.14
C LYS A 21 -22.71 -27.86 -6.21
N TRP A 22 -23.25 -28.72 -7.06
CA TRP A 22 -24.70 -28.88 -7.23
C TRP A 22 -25.36 -29.51 -6.01
N LEU A 23 -24.73 -30.49 -5.39
CA LEU A 23 -25.17 -31.10 -4.14
C LEU A 23 -25.15 -30.08 -3.00
N PHE A 24 -24.11 -29.25 -2.92
CA PHE A 24 -24.02 -28.17 -1.94
C PHE A 24 -25.18 -27.18 -2.09
N PHE A 25 -25.42 -26.66 -3.30
CA PHE A 25 -26.51 -25.71 -3.53
C PHE A 25 -27.89 -26.34 -3.28
N GLY A 26 -28.08 -27.60 -3.63
CA GLY A 26 -29.32 -28.33 -3.34
C GLY A 26 -29.57 -28.50 -1.84
N LEU A 27 -28.56 -28.90 -1.08
CA LEU A 27 -28.65 -29.04 0.39
C LEU A 27 -28.77 -27.69 1.09
N PHE A 28 -28.11 -26.66 0.58
CA PHE A 28 -28.24 -25.30 1.11
C PHE A 28 -29.64 -24.73 0.87
N ALA A 29 -30.23 -24.95 -0.30
CA ALA A 29 -31.61 -24.58 -0.58
C ALA A 29 -32.61 -25.33 0.31
N ALA A 30 -32.44 -26.66 0.49
CA ALA A 30 -33.23 -27.47 1.39
C ALA A 30 -33.12 -27.02 2.86
N TRP A 31 -31.91 -26.59 3.26
CA TRP A 31 -31.64 -26.01 4.57
C TRP A 31 -32.41 -24.70 4.76
N LEU A 32 -32.38 -23.78 3.80
CA LEU A 32 -33.14 -22.52 3.84
C LEU A 32 -34.68 -22.76 3.91
N VAL A 33 -35.18 -23.71 3.12
CA VAL A 33 -36.59 -24.05 3.10
C VAL A 33 -37.05 -24.68 4.45
N GLY A 34 -36.25 -25.60 4.98
CA GLY A 34 -36.51 -26.20 6.30
C GLY A 34 -36.50 -25.17 7.42
N TRP A 35 -35.59 -24.18 7.34
CA TRP A 35 -35.50 -23.05 8.24
C TRP A 35 -36.76 -22.19 8.20
N PHE A 36 -37.25 -21.89 6.99
CA PHE A 36 -38.49 -21.14 6.78
C PHE A 36 -39.70 -21.81 7.47
N PHE A 37 -39.82 -23.15 7.38
CA PHE A 37 -40.89 -23.90 8.00
C PHE A 37 -40.81 -23.99 9.55
N LEU A 38 -39.60 -24.12 10.09
CA LEU A 38 -39.36 -24.14 11.53
C LEU A 38 -39.73 -22.81 12.21
N PHE A 39 -39.48 -21.69 11.52
CA PHE A 39 -39.70 -20.37 12.10
C PHE A 39 -41.10 -19.78 11.85
N LYS A 40 -41.96 -20.48 11.11
CA LYS A 40 -43.34 -20.04 10.88
C LYS A 40 -44.19 -19.90 12.18
N LYS A 41 -43.71 -20.47 13.30
CA LYS A 41 -44.38 -20.40 14.64
C LYS A 41 -43.88 -19.24 15.53
N ILE A 42 -42.88 -18.47 15.13
CA ILE A 42 -42.24 -17.42 15.95
C ILE A 42 -42.82 -16.05 15.61
N LYS A 43 -43.08 -15.22 16.64
CA LYS A 43 -43.61 -13.86 16.47
C LYS A 43 -42.75 -13.02 15.49
N HIS A 44 -43.42 -12.29 14.61
CA HIS A 44 -42.83 -11.60 13.43
C HIS A 44 -41.51 -10.84 13.65
N LYS A 45 -41.25 -10.20 14.79
CA LYS A 45 -40.03 -9.42 15.05
C LYS A 45 -38.80 -10.30 15.31
N THR A 46 -38.92 -11.35 16.08
CA THR A 46 -37.81 -12.27 16.38
C THR A 46 -37.39 -13.09 15.15
N TRP A 47 -38.36 -13.43 14.29
CA TRP A 47 -38.11 -14.11 13.02
C TRP A 47 -37.24 -13.28 12.08
N PHE A 48 -37.53 -11.97 11.93
CA PHE A 48 -36.74 -11.06 11.08
C PHE A 48 -35.26 -11.01 11.49
N PHE A 49 -34.97 -10.86 12.79
CA PHE A 49 -33.61 -10.87 13.30
C PHE A 49 -32.90 -12.23 13.10
N GLY A 50 -33.63 -13.33 13.28
CA GLY A 50 -33.09 -14.66 13.03
C GLY A 50 -32.69 -14.87 11.56
N VAL A 51 -33.55 -14.48 10.61
CA VAL A 51 -33.25 -14.54 9.17
C VAL A 51 -32.08 -13.64 8.81
N LEU A 52 -32.06 -12.44 9.37
CA LEU A 52 -30.97 -11.49 9.12
C LEU A 52 -29.62 -12.05 9.59
N ILE A 53 -29.56 -12.64 10.79
CA ILE A 53 -28.34 -13.28 11.32
C ILE A 53 -27.89 -14.43 10.42
N VAL A 54 -28.80 -15.27 9.97
CA VAL A 54 -28.46 -16.39 9.08
C VAL A 54 -27.96 -15.90 7.72
N LEU A 55 -28.59 -14.89 7.15
CA LEU A 55 -28.13 -14.28 5.89
C LEU A 55 -26.72 -13.69 6.04
N LEU A 56 -26.47 -13.01 7.16
CA LEU A 56 -25.13 -12.46 7.45
C LEU A 56 -24.08 -13.56 7.63
N LEU A 57 -24.38 -14.62 8.39
CA LEU A 57 -23.48 -15.75 8.60
C LEU A 57 -23.27 -16.55 7.30
N SER A 58 -24.31 -16.72 6.50
CA SER A 58 -24.22 -17.40 5.21
C SER A 58 -23.43 -16.58 4.21
N GLY A 59 -23.65 -15.28 4.13
CA GLY A 59 -22.88 -14.35 3.30
C GLY A 59 -21.41 -14.35 3.69
N TRP A 60 -21.13 -14.32 4.99
CA TRP A 60 -19.78 -14.43 5.50
C TRP A 60 -19.12 -15.78 5.15
N GLY A 61 -19.80 -16.90 5.36
CA GLY A 61 -19.31 -18.22 4.99
C GLY A 61 -19.01 -18.35 3.50
N ILE A 62 -19.86 -17.78 2.63
CA ILE A 62 -19.65 -17.77 1.17
C ILE A 62 -18.37 -17.03 0.79
N LEU A 63 -18.07 -15.91 1.44
CA LEU A 63 -16.85 -15.13 1.15
C LEU A 63 -15.56 -15.87 1.52
N HIS A 64 -15.62 -16.86 2.43
CA HIS A 64 -14.47 -17.68 2.84
C HIS A 64 -14.32 -18.96 2.01
N LEU A 65 -15.20 -19.19 1.02
CA LEU A 65 -15.05 -20.32 0.12
C LEU A 65 -13.96 -20.08 -0.91
N ASP A 66 -12.98 -20.97 -1.02
CA ASP A 66 -11.88 -20.88 -1.98
C ASP A 66 -12.30 -20.51 -3.41
N PRO A 67 -13.39 -21.07 -3.99
CA PRO A 67 -13.81 -20.69 -5.34
C PRO A 67 -14.30 -19.25 -5.45
N VAL A 68 -14.90 -18.70 -4.39
CA VAL A 68 -15.36 -17.29 -4.39
C VAL A 68 -14.16 -16.37 -4.28
N GLN A 69 -13.22 -16.70 -3.40
CA GLN A 69 -11.97 -15.95 -3.27
C GLN A 69 -11.16 -16.00 -4.57
N ASN A 70 -10.98 -17.17 -5.17
CA ASN A 70 -10.29 -17.32 -6.45
C ASN A 70 -10.98 -16.57 -7.59
N TRP A 71 -12.31 -16.55 -7.62
CA TRP A 71 -13.08 -15.78 -8.60
C TRP A 71 -12.88 -14.27 -8.40
N LEU A 72 -12.93 -13.78 -7.14
CA LEU A 72 -12.69 -12.36 -6.82
C LEU A 72 -11.27 -11.95 -7.22
N VAL A 73 -10.28 -12.75 -6.86
CA VAL A 73 -8.86 -12.53 -7.21
C VAL A 73 -8.71 -12.47 -8.74
N GLY A 74 -9.25 -13.44 -9.46
CA GLY A 74 -9.18 -13.49 -10.92
C GLY A 74 -9.86 -12.27 -11.57
N LYS A 75 -11.04 -11.87 -11.08
CA LYS A 75 -11.76 -10.71 -11.59
C LYS A 75 -11.04 -9.41 -11.32
N LEU A 76 -10.48 -9.25 -10.10
CA LEU A 76 -9.71 -8.07 -9.71
C LEU A 76 -8.42 -7.96 -10.54
N SER A 77 -7.64 -9.03 -10.62
CA SER A 77 -6.40 -9.09 -11.41
C SER A 77 -6.66 -8.79 -12.89
N SER A 78 -7.69 -9.42 -13.48
CA SER A 78 -8.06 -9.19 -14.89
C SER A 78 -8.52 -7.76 -15.14
N ARG A 79 -9.32 -7.19 -14.24
CA ARG A 79 -9.78 -5.80 -14.37
C ARG A 79 -8.61 -4.83 -14.28
N LEU A 80 -7.76 -4.95 -13.25
CA LEU A 80 -6.60 -4.09 -13.08
C LEU A 80 -5.61 -4.22 -14.24
N SER A 81 -5.34 -5.45 -14.70
CA SER A 81 -4.47 -5.69 -15.85
C SER A 81 -4.98 -5.02 -17.12
N LYS A 82 -6.30 -5.07 -17.35
CA LYS A 82 -6.93 -4.42 -18.50
C LYS A 82 -6.91 -2.89 -18.40
N GLU A 83 -7.22 -2.35 -17.22
CA GLU A 83 -7.25 -0.91 -16.99
C GLU A 83 -5.85 -0.30 -17.06
N LEU A 84 -4.85 -0.95 -16.46
CA LEU A 84 -3.46 -0.50 -16.44
C LEU A 84 -2.67 -0.89 -17.69
N LYS A 85 -3.23 -1.76 -18.54
CA LYS A 85 -2.60 -2.30 -19.77
C LYS A 85 -1.25 -2.96 -19.48
N THR A 86 -1.14 -3.63 -18.35
CA THR A 86 0.02 -4.43 -17.93
C THR A 86 -0.42 -5.62 -17.10
N THR A 87 0.49 -6.53 -16.77
CA THR A 87 0.17 -7.68 -15.92
C THR A 87 0.04 -7.23 -14.47
N VAL A 88 -1.12 -7.48 -13.88
CA VAL A 88 -1.36 -7.38 -12.46
C VAL A 88 -1.87 -8.72 -11.96
N THR A 89 -1.18 -9.33 -11.03
CA THR A 89 -1.61 -10.57 -10.40
C THR A 89 -1.75 -10.41 -8.90
N VAL A 90 -2.72 -11.10 -8.35
CA VAL A 90 -2.93 -11.23 -6.91
C VAL A 90 -3.07 -12.73 -6.66
N ARG A 91 -2.35 -13.27 -5.68
CA ARG A 91 -2.39 -14.69 -5.37
C ARG A 91 -3.58 -15.07 -4.51
N HIS A 92 -3.84 -14.28 -3.49
CA HIS A 92 -4.89 -14.56 -2.50
C HIS A 92 -5.45 -13.28 -1.91
N VAL A 93 -6.76 -13.27 -1.61
CA VAL A 93 -7.42 -12.20 -0.86
C VAL A 93 -8.28 -12.84 0.21
N ASP A 94 -8.06 -12.46 1.45
CA ASP A 94 -8.89 -12.87 2.57
C ASP A 94 -9.56 -11.66 3.22
N PHE A 95 -10.82 -11.82 3.58
CA PHE A 95 -11.63 -10.81 4.25
C PHE A 95 -11.98 -11.27 5.65
N SER A 96 -11.40 -10.64 6.66
CA SER A 96 -11.83 -10.85 8.04
C SER A 96 -13.10 -10.07 8.34
N LEU A 97 -13.95 -10.65 9.20
CA LEU A 97 -15.17 -9.98 9.67
C LEU A 97 -14.89 -8.55 10.12
N PHE A 98 -15.63 -7.62 9.51
CA PHE A 98 -15.83 -6.24 9.94
C PHE A 98 -14.77 -5.19 9.62
N SER A 99 -13.55 -5.50 9.14
CA SER A 99 -12.66 -4.37 8.81
C SER A 99 -11.29 -4.71 8.22
N LYS A 100 -10.86 -5.96 8.22
CA LYS A 100 -9.50 -6.30 7.80
C LYS A 100 -9.53 -7.03 6.47
N MET A 101 -8.68 -6.58 5.56
CA MET A 101 -8.42 -7.25 4.29
C MET A 101 -6.95 -7.65 4.24
N LEU A 102 -6.71 -8.90 3.93
CA LEU A 102 -5.38 -9.45 3.66
C LEU A 102 -5.29 -9.73 2.17
N VAL A 103 -4.27 -9.20 1.53
CA VAL A 103 -3.96 -9.46 0.12
C VAL A 103 -2.56 -10.03 0.05
N GLU A 104 -2.40 -11.17 -0.61
CA GLU A 104 -1.12 -11.84 -0.72
C GLU A 104 -0.66 -11.99 -2.17
N GLY A 105 0.66 -11.89 -2.36
CA GLY A 105 1.31 -12.12 -3.63
C GLY A 105 0.84 -11.16 -4.72
N VAL A 106 0.83 -9.86 -4.41
CA VAL A 106 0.54 -8.81 -5.40
C VAL A 106 1.77 -8.60 -6.28
N LEU A 107 1.61 -8.75 -7.59
CA LEU A 107 2.63 -8.42 -8.58
C LEU A 107 2.05 -7.44 -9.58
N VAL A 108 2.78 -6.36 -9.81
CA VAL A 108 2.51 -5.41 -10.89
C VAL A 108 3.76 -5.33 -11.76
N GLU A 109 3.62 -5.69 -13.02
CA GLU A 109 4.66 -5.51 -14.01
C GLU A 109 4.61 -4.10 -14.63
N ASP A 110 5.74 -3.64 -15.13
CA ASP A 110 5.77 -2.48 -16.00
C ASP A 110 5.40 -2.86 -17.45
N ARG A 111 5.43 -1.90 -18.35
CA ARG A 111 5.12 -2.16 -19.77
C ARG A 111 6.16 -2.98 -20.52
N LYS A 112 7.35 -3.17 -19.95
CA LYS A 112 8.42 -4.03 -20.47
C LYS A 112 8.36 -5.43 -19.87
N LYS A 113 7.38 -5.72 -19.00
CA LYS A 113 7.23 -6.98 -18.28
C LYS A 113 8.24 -7.19 -17.15
N ASP A 114 8.90 -6.12 -16.73
CA ASP A 114 9.73 -6.17 -15.54
C ASP A 114 8.88 -5.93 -14.29
N THR A 115 9.28 -6.50 -13.17
CA THR A 115 8.59 -6.29 -11.89
C THR A 115 8.70 -4.83 -11.45
N LEU A 116 7.60 -4.10 -11.50
CA LEU A 116 7.50 -2.75 -10.97
C LEU A 116 7.24 -2.76 -9.46
N LEU A 117 6.29 -3.58 -9.03
CA LEU A 117 5.91 -3.75 -7.63
C LEU A 117 5.64 -5.23 -7.35
N TYR A 118 6.25 -5.72 -6.29
CA TYR A 118 5.87 -6.97 -5.66
C TYR A 118 5.56 -6.72 -4.19
N ALA A 119 4.50 -7.32 -3.66
CA ALA A 119 4.18 -7.32 -2.24
C ALA A 119 3.79 -8.74 -1.81
N GLY A 120 4.56 -9.32 -0.90
CA GLY A 120 4.29 -10.63 -0.34
C GLY A 120 2.97 -10.62 0.43
N THR A 121 2.78 -9.63 1.30
CA THR A 121 1.56 -9.46 2.10
C THR A 121 1.22 -7.98 2.25
N LEU A 122 -0.03 -7.63 1.96
CA LEU A 122 -0.63 -6.34 2.25
C LEU A 122 -1.81 -6.54 3.19
N LYS A 123 -1.72 -5.96 4.38
CA LYS A 123 -2.81 -5.92 5.37
C LYS A 123 -3.41 -4.54 5.40
N VAL A 124 -4.71 -4.45 5.33
CA VAL A 124 -5.43 -3.18 5.35
C VAL A 124 -6.54 -3.26 6.37
N ASN A 125 -6.64 -2.26 7.25
CA ASN A 125 -7.79 -2.10 8.12
C ASN A 125 -8.60 -0.91 7.60
N ILE A 126 -9.77 -1.23 7.07
CA ILE A 126 -10.74 -0.24 6.59
C ILE A 126 -11.84 -0.20 7.65
N SER A 127 -11.86 0.87 8.44
CA SER A 127 -12.92 1.02 9.43
C SER A 127 -14.23 1.32 8.73
N ASP A 128 -15.27 0.81 9.33
CA ASP A 128 -16.65 0.97 8.90
C ASP A 128 -16.96 0.32 7.54
N TRP A 129 -18.02 -0.38 7.48
CA TRP A 129 -18.67 -1.01 6.33
C TRP A 129 -18.45 -0.21 5.04
N PHE A 130 -17.21 -0.34 4.45
CA PHE A 130 -16.75 0.46 3.30
C PHE A 130 -17.70 0.37 2.09
N PHE A 131 -18.52 -0.69 2.02
CA PHE A 131 -19.54 -0.90 0.99
C PHE A 131 -20.87 -0.17 1.30
N LEU A 132 -21.03 0.40 2.50
CA LEU A 132 -22.19 1.20 2.89
C LEU A 132 -21.89 2.69 2.98
N LYS A 133 -20.63 3.09 2.89
CA LYS A 133 -20.21 4.49 2.92
C LYS A 133 -19.55 4.88 1.60
N ASP A 134 -19.85 6.04 1.11
CA ASP A 134 -19.23 6.62 -0.09
C ASP A 134 -17.72 6.90 0.10
N LYS A 135 -17.24 6.92 1.35
CA LYS A 135 -15.86 7.24 1.74
C LYS A 135 -15.34 6.21 2.74
N PRO A 136 -14.60 5.19 2.28
CA PRO A 136 -13.93 4.27 3.18
C PRO A 136 -12.81 4.97 3.95
N VAL A 137 -12.74 4.76 5.26
CA VAL A 137 -11.68 5.31 6.12
C VAL A 137 -10.61 4.25 6.31
N LEU A 138 -9.43 4.48 5.77
CA LEU A 138 -8.27 3.61 5.90
C LEU A 138 -7.51 3.99 7.17
N LYS A 139 -7.47 3.09 8.18
CA LYS A 139 -6.81 3.35 9.47
C LYS A 139 -5.45 2.70 9.62
N TYR A 140 -5.23 1.57 8.99
CA TYR A 140 -4.00 0.79 9.12
C TYR A 140 -3.56 0.24 7.77
N ILE A 141 -2.26 0.30 7.52
CA ILE A 141 -1.59 -0.37 6.41
C ILE A 141 -0.40 -1.17 6.96
N GLY A 142 -0.40 -2.46 6.71
CA GLY A 142 0.75 -3.33 6.92
C GLY A 142 1.25 -3.86 5.59
N LEU A 143 2.54 -3.70 5.31
CA LEU A 143 3.17 -4.20 4.08
C LEU A 143 4.38 -5.05 4.45
N LYS A 144 4.43 -6.27 3.93
CA LYS A 144 5.51 -7.21 4.21
C LYS A 144 6.07 -7.80 2.92
N ASP A 145 7.42 -7.98 2.92
CA ASP A 145 8.18 -8.60 1.83
C ASP A 145 7.89 -7.91 0.48
N ALA A 146 8.03 -6.56 0.44
CA ALA A 146 7.74 -5.81 -0.76
C ALA A 146 8.99 -5.25 -1.43
N VAL A 147 8.95 -5.27 -2.77
CA VAL A 147 9.99 -4.70 -3.63
C VAL A 147 9.32 -3.76 -4.63
N ILE A 148 9.86 -2.55 -4.72
CA ILE A 148 9.43 -1.53 -5.69
C ILE A 148 10.62 -1.18 -6.56
N ASN A 149 10.49 -1.33 -7.89
CA ASN A 149 11.53 -1.03 -8.85
C ASN A 149 11.09 0.10 -9.77
N MET A 150 11.64 1.27 -9.57
CA MET A 150 11.45 2.41 -10.44
C MET A 150 12.65 2.58 -11.34
N ASN A 151 12.48 2.56 -12.65
CA ASN A 151 13.59 2.73 -13.58
C ASN A 151 13.22 3.62 -14.76
N ARG A 152 14.23 4.31 -15.28
CA ARG A 152 14.18 4.97 -16.58
C ARG A 152 15.56 5.00 -17.24
N SER A 153 15.55 4.91 -18.54
CA SER A 153 16.73 5.07 -19.38
C SER A 153 16.66 6.31 -20.28
N ASP A 154 15.47 6.88 -20.38
CA ASP A 154 15.12 8.09 -21.11
C ASP A 154 14.33 9.06 -20.22
N SER A 155 13.56 9.97 -20.78
CA SER A 155 12.78 10.95 -20.03
C SER A 155 11.56 10.37 -19.31
N VAL A 156 11.18 9.11 -19.58
CA VAL A 156 9.93 8.49 -19.10
C VAL A 156 10.21 7.41 -18.07
N TRP A 157 9.53 7.47 -16.93
CA TRP A 157 9.60 6.46 -15.90
C TRP A 157 8.77 5.21 -16.25
N ASN A 158 9.23 4.04 -15.84
CA ASN A 158 8.49 2.78 -16.05
C ASN A 158 7.14 2.73 -15.34
N TYR A 159 6.90 3.57 -14.34
CA TYR A 159 5.62 3.70 -13.63
C TYR A 159 4.72 4.83 -14.15
N GLN A 160 5.11 5.56 -15.22
CA GLN A 160 4.35 6.71 -15.74
C GLN A 160 2.89 6.35 -16.04
N PHE A 161 2.63 5.16 -16.52
CA PHE A 161 1.28 4.68 -16.83
C PHE A 161 0.36 4.61 -15.59
N LEU A 162 0.92 4.38 -14.38
CA LEU A 162 0.16 4.47 -13.12
C LEU A 162 -0.21 5.92 -12.82
N VAL A 163 0.75 6.84 -12.95
CA VAL A 163 0.50 8.27 -12.77
C VAL A 163 -0.60 8.74 -13.73
N ASP A 164 -0.50 8.37 -15.00
CA ASP A 164 -1.49 8.73 -16.03
C ASP A 164 -2.87 8.17 -15.70
N TYR A 165 -2.95 6.92 -15.24
CA TYR A 165 -4.21 6.28 -14.85
C TYR A 165 -4.90 6.99 -13.68
N PHE A 166 -4.14 7.31 -12.61
CA PHE A 166 -4.69 7.96 -11.43
C PHE A 166 -4.91 9.47 -11.59
N SER A 167 -4.18 10.11 -12.51
CA SER A 167 -4.30 11.55 -12.79
C SER A 167 -5.37 11.87 -13.83
N SER A 168 -5.77 10.89 -14.65
CA SER A 168 -6.81 11.11 -15.68
C SER A 168 -8.14 11.44 -15.00
N PRO A 169 -8.80 12.56 -15.35
CA PRO A 169 -10.13 12.84 -14.85
C PRO A 169 -11.08 11.78 -15.43
N LYS A 170 -11.60 10.91 -14.57
CA LYS A 170 -12.71 10.04 -14.96
C LYS A 170 -13.87 10.96 -15.33
N SER A 171 -14.25 10.94 -16.61
CA SER A 171 -15.37 11.68 -17.17
C SER A 171 -16.68 11.21 -16.53
N SER A 172 -17.03 11.76 -15.40
CA SER A 172 -18.39 11.82 -14.87
C SER A 172 -18.41 12.86 -13.76
N GLY A 173 -19.27 13.85 -13.95
CA GLY A 173 -19.37 15.14 -13.25
C GLY A 173 -19.67 15.11 -11.76
N SER A 174 -18.90 14.40 -10.97
CA SER A 174 -18.89 14.56 -9.53
C SER A 174 -17.58 15.26 -9.11
N LYS A 175 -17.71 16.40 -8.43
CA LYS A 175 -16.61 17.06 -7.72
C LYS A 175 -15.81 15.99 -6.99
N LYS A 176 -14.50 15.88 -7.30
CA LYS A 176 -13.56 15.07 -6.49
C LYS A 176 -13.54 15.65 -5.08
N GLU A 177 -14.41 15.18 -4.23
CA GLU A 177 -14.16 15.29 -2.80
C GLU A 177 -12.98 14.37 -2.49
N SER A 178 -11.91 14.96 -1.97
CA SER A 178 -10.71 14.23 -1.57
C SER A 178 -11.10 13.07 -0.64
N GLN A 179 -10.67 11.85 -0.97
CA GLN A 179 -10.80 10.72 -0.06
C GLN A 179 -10.13 11.10 1.27
N GLN A 180 -10.90 11.14 2.33
CA GLN A 180 -10.33 11.32 3.67
C GLN A 180 -9.64 10.02 4.07
N ILE A 181 -8.31 10.04 4.02
CA ILE A 181 -7.47 8.97 4.56
C ILE A 181 -7.22 9.34 6.02
N ASP A 182 -7.82 8.61 6.96
CA ASP A 182 -7.56 8.74 8.40
C ASP A 182 -6.57 7.64 8.85
N LEU A 183 -5.42 7.60 8.18
CA LEU A 183 -4.38 6.61 8.43
C LEU A 183 -3.72 6.91 9.78
N LYS A 184 -3.77 5.93 10.68
CA LYS A 184 -3.26 6.04 12.05
C LYS A 184 -1.99 5.21 12.26
N GLU A 185 -1.89 4.09 11.57
CA GLU A 185 -0.82 3.13 11.77
C GLU A 185 -0.28 2.62 10.46
N ILE A 186 1.05 2.56 10.34
CA ILE A 186 1.77 1.96 9.22
C ILE A 186 2.80 0.98 9.77
N GLU A 187 2.76 -0.25 9.29
CA GLU A 187 3.77 -1.27 9.56
C GLU A 187 4.40 -1.73 8.26
N LEU A 188 5.71 -1.63 8.19
CA LEU A 188 6.49 -2.13 7.05
C LEU A 188 7.49 -3.18 7.54
N GLU A 189 7.61 -4.29 6.84
CA GLU A 189 8.54 -5.37 7.14
C GLU A 189 9.21 -5.87 5.86
N ASN A 190 10.54 -5.89 5.83
CA ASN A 190 11.34 -6.32 4.67
C ASN A 190 10.97 -5.59 3.38
N ILE A 191 11.03 -4.26 3.41
CA ILE A 191 10.71 -3.43 2.25
C ILE A 191 11.99 -3.03 1.53
N ARG A 192 12.00 -3.14 0.21
CA ARG A 192 13.08 -2.66 -0.65
C ARG A 192 12.53 -1.77 -1.75
N PHE A 193 13.11 -0.61 -1.90
CA PHE A 193 12.86 0.36 -2.95
C PHE A 193 14.14 0.55 -3.77
N ASN A 194 14.08 0.31 -5.07
CA ASN A 194 15.16 0.51 -6.01
C ASN A 194 14.74 1.56 -7.03
N ARG A 195 15.51 2.61 -7.16
CA ARG A 195 15.35 3.62 -8.20
C ARG A 195 16.61 3.66 -9.06
N VAL A 196 16.48 3.33 -10.32
CA VAL A 196 17.58 3.37 -11.30
C VAL A 196 17.25 4.44 -12.33
N ASP A 197 17.95 5.56 -12.26
CA ASP A 197 17.77 6.71 -13.13
C ASP A 197 18.96 6.85 -14.08
N LYS A 198 18.97 6.03 -15.13
CA LYS A 198 20.02 6.09 -16.16
C LYS A 198 19.99 7.39 -16.96
N TRP A 199 18.83 8.06 -16.99
CA TRP A 199 18.72 9.35 -17.68
C TRP A 199 19.46 10.47 -16.94
N ALA A 200 19.25 10.59 -15.64
CA ALA A 200 19.93 11.59 -14.83
C ALA A 200 21.31 11.13 -14.34
N GLY A 201 21.60 9.83 -14.35
CA GLY A 201 22.82 9.26 -13.79
C GLY A 201 22.77 9.15 -12.27
N GLN A 202 21.65 8.68 -11.72
CA GLN A 202 21.50 8.53 -10.28
C GLN A 202 20.74 7.25 -9.93
N ASN A 203 21.35 6.42 -9.10
CA ASN A 203 20.68 5.28 -8.50
C ASN A 203 20.39 5.55 -7.02
N MET A 204 19.29 5.00 -6.50
CA MET A 204 18.96 5.04 -5.11
C MET A 204 18.43 3.67 -4.68
N ILE A 205 18.94 3.15 -3.58
CA ILE A 205 18.43 1.98 -2.89
C ILE A 205 18.00 2.42 -1.51
N ALA A 206 16.75 2.16 -1.17
CA ALA A 206 16.25 2.30 0.19
C ALA A 206 15.68 0.96 0.64
N SER A 207 16.09 0.46 1.79
CA SER A 207 15.49 -0.74 2.36
C SER A 207 15.32 -0.59 3.86
N ILE A 208 14.34 -1.28 4.39
CA ILE A 208 13.97 -1.24 5.80
C ILE A 208 13.65 -2.67 6.23
N ARG A 209 14.25 -3.14 7.32
CA ARG A 209 13.87 -4.42 7.91
C ARG A 209 12.51 -4.31 8.58
N LYS A 210 12.32 -3.28 9.40
CA LYS A 210 11.04 -2.99 10.06
C LYS A 210 10.85 -1.49 10.23
N LEU A 211 9.63 -1.03 9.97
CA LEU A 211 9.17 0.30 10.32
C LEU A 211 7.80 0.17 10.99
N SER A 212 7.65 0.86 12.11
CA SER A 212 6.38 1.02 12.81
C SER A 212 6.13 2.51 13.00
N LEU A 213 5.02 3.00 12.49
CA LEU A 213 4.61 4.39 12.59
C LEU A 213 3.20 4.46 13.18
N SER A 214 3.04 5.29 14.20
CA SER A 214 1.74 5.72 14.70
C SER A 214 1.58 7.23 14.55
N ALA A 215 0.42 7.66 14.10
CA ALA A 215 0.11 9.06 13.85
C ALA A 215 -1.26 9.44 14.41
N ASP A 216 -1.36 10.66 14.89
CA ASP A 216 -2.65 11.25 15.26
C ASP A 216 -3.40 11.69 14.00
N LYS A 217 -2.67 12.22 13.03
CA LYS A 217 -3.24 12.74 11.79
C LYS A 217 -2.29 12.58 10.61
N ILE A 218 -2.80 12.02 9.51
CA ILE A 218 -2.16 12.05 8.18
C ILE A 218 -3.15 12.68 7.19
N ASP A 219 -3.01 13.96 6.97
CA ASP A 219 -3.85 14.76 6.07
C ASP A 219 -3.05 15.15 4.83
N LEU A 220 -3.11 14.29 3.81
CA LEU A 220 -2.39 14.51 2.56
C LEU A 220 -2.95 15.71 1.78
N ALA A 221 -4.26 15.97 1.88
CA ALA A 221 -4.90 17.10 1.21
C ALA A 221 -4.54 18.44 1.86
N GLY A 222 -4.54 18.46 3.21
CA GLY A 222 -4.12 19.62 4.01
C GLY A 222 -2.61 19.73 4.19
N LYS A 223 -1.83 18.76 3.63
CA LYS A 223 -0.36 18.69 3.74
C LYS A 223 0.14 18.75 5.19
N LYS A 224 -0.58 18.09 6.09
CA LYS A 224 -0.25 18.03 7.51
C LYS A 224 -0.13 16.58 7.97
N ILE A 225 1.02 16.26 8.59
CA ILE A 225 1.28 14.95 9.17
C ILE A 225 1.70 15.17 10.63
N ASP A 226 1.00 14.52 11.56
CA ASP A 226 1.23 14.59 12.99
C ASP A 226 1.49 13.16 13.51
N ILE A 227 2.75 12.90 13.81
CA ILE A 227 3.28 11.57 14.11
C ILE A 227 3.58 11.50 15.61
N ASN A 228 3.03 10.49 16.27
CA ASN A 228 3.34 10.18 17.65
C ASN A 228 4.69 9.47 17.78
N HIS A 229 4.88 8.47 16.91
CA HIS A 229 6.03 7.61 17.04
C HIS A 229 6.42 6.97 15.72
N ILE A 230 7.74 6.95 15.44
CA ILE A 230 8.33 6.17 14.35
C ILE A 230 9.51 5.37 14.92
N ASP A 231 9.45 4.05 14.78
CA ASP A 231 10.59 3.16 14.96
C ASP A 231 11.03 2.63 13.60
N ILE A 232 12.31 2.81 13.30
CA ILE A 232 12.91 2.34 12.05
C ILE A 232 14.10 1.43 12.41
N ASP A 233 14.02 0.19 12.02
CA ASP A 233 15.05 -0.80 12.29
C ASP A 233 15.76 -1.22 11.02
N GLN A 234 17.08 -1.15 11.06
CA GLN A 234 17.99 -1.45 9.97
C GLN A 234 17.61 -0.76 8.64
N PRO A 235 17.38 0.57 8.63
CA PRO A 235 17.24 1.26 7.37
C PRO A 235 18.58 1.30 6.63
N VAL A 236 18.52 1.05 5.33
CA VAL A 236 19.63 1.26 4.42
C VAL A 236 19.21 2.30 3.40
N PHE A 237 20.02 3.33 3.23
CA PHE A 237 19.82 4.33 2.20
C PHE A 237 21.15 4.54 1.45
N ALA A 238 21.16 4.19 0.17
CA ALA A 238 22.33 4.27 -0.67
C ALA A 238 22.03 5.11 -1.92
N LEU A 239 22.85 6.09 -2.17
CA LEU A 239 22.87 6.91 -3.39
C LEU A 239 24.11 6.60 -4.19
N GLN A 240 23.95 6.58 -5.50
CA GLN A 240 25.06 6.47 -6.45
C GLN A 240 24.82 7.46 -7.58
N ASP A 241 25.74 8.42 -7.72
CA ASP A 241 25.72 9.40 -8.79
C ASP A 241 26.78 9.01 -9.84
N TYR A 242 26.40 9.02 -11.11
CA TYR A 242 27.23 8.68 -12.23
C TYR A 242 26.85 9.48 -13.48
N ARG A 243 27.59 9.34 -14.56
CA ARG A 243 27.26 10.01 -15.82
C ARG A 243 26.02 9.41 -16.46
N GLY A 244 24.92 10.20 -16.49
CA GLY A 244 23.67 9.79 -17.11
C GLY A 244 23.65 9.94 -18.64
N ASN A 245 22.57 9.41 -19.24
CA ASN A 245 22.34 9.44 -20.69
C ASN A 245 21.71 10.76 -21.17
N ARG A 246 21.41 11.69 -20.27
CA ARG A 246 20.78 12.96 -20.63
C ARG A 246 21.68 13.75 -21.56
N PRO A 247 21.20 14.18 -22.76
CA PRO A 247 21.97 15.01 -23.63
C PRO A 247 22.43 16.30 -22.91
N PRO A 248 23.66 16.79 -23.20
CA PRO A 248 24.08 18.08 -22.70
C PRO A 248 23.05 19.14 -23.07
N ARG A 249 22.66 19.99 -22.13
CA ARG A 249 21.85 21.16 -22.48
C ARG A 249 22.67 22.00 -23.45
N THR A 250 22.22 22.11 -24.70
CA THR A 250 22.67 23.15 -25.59
C THR A 250 22.35 24.46 -24.88
N THR A 251 23.38 25.20 -24.52
CA THR A 251 23.29 26.52 -23.91
C THR A 251 22.66 27.49 -24.92
N ALA A 252 21.34 27.48 -25.01
CA ALA A 252 20.60 28.62 -25.52
C ALA A 252 20.70 29.70 -24.43
N SER A 253 21.40 30.78 -24.75
CA SER A 253 21.48 32.06 -24.04
C SER A 253 21.15 32.02 -22.54
N VAL A 254 22.20 32.11 -21.75
CA VAL A 254 22.06 32.54 -20.35
C VAL A 254 21.54 33.97 -20.39
N THR A 255 20.23 34.14 -20.41
CA THR A 255 19.63 35.33 -19.81
C THR A 255 20.03 35.25 -18.36
N SER A 256 20.82 36.19 -17.90
CA SER A 256 21.32 36.31 -16.53
C SER A 256 20.20 35.95 -15.55
N PRO A 257 20.45 35.10 -14.56
CA PRO A 257 19.45 34.90 -13.52
C PRO A 257 19.27 36.29 -12.88
N GLY A 258 18.08 36.86 -13.03
CA GLY A 258 17.71 37.97 -12.18
C GLY A 258 18.03 37.54 -10.76
N THR A 259 18.72 38.40 -10.05
CA THR A 259 19.12 38.27 -8.64
C THR A 259 18.08 37.47 -7.87
N ALA A 260 18.30 36.15 -7.78
CA ALA A 260 17.64 35.34 -6.80
C ALA A 260 18.11 35.90 -5.47
N ALA A 261 17.19 36.39 -4.67
CA ALA A 261 17.45 36.82 -3.31
C ALA A 261 18.30 35.74 -2.65
N GLU A 262 19.52 36.14 -2.25
CA GLU A 262 20.46 35.29 -1.57
C GLU A 262 19.80 34.61 -0.37
N GLY A 263 19.88 33.29 -0.32
CA GLY A 263 19.99 32.60 0.97
C GLY A 263 18.79 31.85 1.51
N GLN A 264 17.65 31.70 0.84
CA GLN A 264 16.63 30.78 1.34
C GLN A 264 16.67 29.45 0.60
N LEU A 265 17.25 28.44 1.24
CA LEU A 265 17.09 27.03 0.87
C LEU A 265 15.61 26.68 0.92
N GLN A 266 14.96 26.61 -0.24
CA GLN A 266 13.55 26.25 -0.34
C GLN A 266 13.38 24.73 -0.32
N TRP A 267 13.43 24.13 0.86
CA TRP A 267 13.32 22.67 1.04
C TRP A 267 11.91 22.17 0.86
N ASN A 268 10.94 22.95 1.22
CA ASN A 268 9.54 22.56 1.35
C ASN A 268 8.63 23.49 0.54
N ARG A 269 8.86 23.50 -0.78
CA ARG A 269 8.09 24.34 -1.72
C ARG A 269 6.58 24.06 -1.69
N GLU A 270 6.21 22.86 -1.33
CA GLU A 270 4.80 22.44 -1.29
C GLU A 270 4.08 22.84 0.01
N GLY A 271 4.80 23.31 1.00
CA GLY A 271 4.24 23.80 2.26
C GLY A 271 3.73 22.69 3.18
N TRP A 272 4.37 21.52 3.19
CA TRP A 272 4.06 20.47 4.15
C TRP A 272 4.37 20.88 5.57
N ILE A 273 3.55 20.43 6.51
CA ILE A 273 3.81 20.52 7.95
C ILE A 273 3.89 19.09 8.46
N VAL A 274 5.07 18.71 8.91
CA VAL A 274 5.30 17.37 9.50
C VAL A 274 5.80 17.57 10.92
N GLN A 275 5.07 17.04 11.87
CA GLN A 275 5.46 17.00 13.28
C GLN A 275 5.68 15.55 13.69
N ALA A 276 6.72 15.28 14.47
CA ALA A 276 6.96 13.97 15.03
C ALA A 276 7.40 14.09 16.49
N ALA A 277 6.63 13.48 17.38
CA ALA A 277 6.95 13.50 18.81
C ALA A 277 8.20 12.65 19.09
N ASN A 278 8.32 11.48 18.49
CA ASN A 278 9.46 10.59 18.68
C ASN A 278 9.83 9.87 17.39
N ILE A 279 11.12 9.88 17.05
CA ILE A 279 11.70 9.10 15.96
C ILE A 279 12.88 8.30 16.52
N ARG A 280 12.89 6.99 16.32
CA ARG A 280 14.01 6.12 16.66
C ARG A 280 14.52 5.40 15.43
N ILE A 281 15.81 5.45 15.23
CA ILE A 281 16.52 4.72 14.18
C ILE A 281 17.51 3.78 14.87
N THR A 282 17.47 2.51 14.49
CA THR A 282 18.37 1.49 15.04
C THR A 282 19.14 0.82 13.90
N ASN A 283 20.46 0.79 14.05
CA ASN A 283 21.39 0.11 13.16
C ASN A 283 21.23 0.49 11.66
N GLY A 284 21.06 1.78 11.39
CA GLY A 284 20.93 2.31 10.04
C GLY A 284 22.27 2.33 9.27
N THR A 285 22.16 2.33 7.95
CA THR A 285 23.30 2.50 7.04
C THR A 285 22.96 3.57 6.01
N PHE A 286 23.88 4.49 5.80
CA PHE A 286 23.83 5.49 4.75
C PHE A 286 25.08 5.41 3.90
N SER A 287 24.92 5.46 2.58
CA SER A 287 26.05 5.64 1.66
C SER A 287 25.70 6.61 0.54
N ASN A 288 26.68 7.39 0.15
CA ASN A 288 26.63 8.24 -1.04
C ASN A 288 27.92 8.07 -1.81
N ASP A 289 27.82 7.55 -3.00
CA ASP A 289 28.95 7.23 -3.86
C ASP A 289 28.83 8.00 -5.19
N LYS A 290 29.88 8.73 -5.55
CA LYS A 290 29.93 9.48 -6.81
C LYS A 290 31.00 8.89 -7.71
N GLU A 291 30.60 8.55 -8.91
CA GLU A 291 31.57 8.15 -9.94
C GLU A 291 32.57 9.28 -10.21
N THR A 292 33.84 8.97 -10.07
CA THR A 292 34.96 9.90 -10.26
C THR A 292 36.10 9.22 -11.01
N ASP A 293 36.96 10.02 -11.63
CA ASP A 293 38.17 9.54 -12.33
C ASP A 293 39.29 9.08 -11.37
N ARG A 294 39.09 9.19 -10.07
CA ARG A 294 40.02 8.79 -9.02
C ARG A 294 39.45 7.71 -8.11
N PRO A 295 40.29 6.85 -7.51
CA PRO A 295 39.84 5.94 -6.47
C PRO A 295 39.42 6.70 -5.19
N PRO A 296 38.60 6.09 -4.32
CA PRO A 296 38.32 6.65 -3.00
C PRO A 296 39.58 6.85 -2.17
N TYR A 297 39.61 7.91 -1.37
CA TYR A 297 40.70 8.10 -0.42
C TYR A 297 40.57 7.09 0.73
N THR A 298 41.69 6.56 1.17
CA THR A 298 41.75 5.53 2.22
C THR A 298 42.15 6.08 3.59
N ASP A 299 42.76 7.22 3.65
CA ASP A 299 43.40 7.80 4.82
C ASP A 299 42.93 9.22 5.19
N GLN A 300 41.94 9.71 4.46
CA GLN A 300 41.31 11.00 4.74
C GLN A 300 39.82 11.01 4.41
N PHE A 301 39.11 12.02 4.89
CA PHE A 301 37.69 12.20 4.59
C PHE A 301 37.48 12.39 3.08
N ASP A 302 36.60 11.54 2.53
CA ASP A 302 36.21 11.61 1.12
C ASP A 302 34.72 11.94 0.99
N GLY A 303 34.39 13.22 0.75
CA GLY A 303 33.03 13.69 0.59
C GLY A 303 32.29 13.14 -0.64
N LEU A 304 33.01 12.49 -1.59
CA LEU A 304 32.41 11.87 -2.77
C LEU A 304 32.07 10.40 -2.56
N HIS A 305 32.72 9.77 -1.57
CA HIS A 305 32.56 8.36 -1.24
C HIS A 305 32.25 8.22 0.26
N LEU A 306 30.98 8.51 0.63
CA LEU A 306 30.53 8.49 2.03
C LEU A 306 29.91 7.16 2.39
N ARG A 307 30.26 6.64 3.57
CA ARG A 307 29.62 5.48 4.14
C ARG A 307 29.55 5.60 5.66
N PHE A 308 28.32 5.56 6.18
CA PHE A 308 28.03 5.53 7.60
C PHE A 308 27.26 4.24 7.92
N GLY A 309 27.74 3.48 8.88
CA GLY A 309 27.09 2.26 9.35
C GLY A 309 26.74 2.36 10.83
N SER A 310 25.91 1.42 11.29
CA SER A 310 25.48 1.33 12.69
C SER A 310 24.90 2.65 13.23
N ILE A 311 24.15 3.35 12.39
CA ILE A 311 23.52 4.62 12.76
C ILE A 311 22.40 4.31 13.76
N ASN A 312 22.55 4.87 14.97
CA ASN A 312 21.55 4.83 16.01
C ASN A 312 21.19 6.28 16.37
N ALA A 313 19.92 6.63 16.26
CA ALA A 313 19.46 7.97 16.54
C ALA A 313 18.12 7.94 17.26
N SER A 314 17.95 8.85 18.20
CA SER A 314 16.68 9.13 18.86
C SER A 314 16.46 10.63 18.82
N MET A 315 15.34 11.02 18.25
CA MET A 315 14.96 12.43 18.07
C MET A 315 13.57 12.65 18.64
N SER A 316 13.34 13.79 19.24
CA SER A 316 12.05 14.14 19.83
C SER A 316 11.63 15.55 19.42
N HIS A 317 10.32 15.76 19.34
CA HIS A 317 9.71 17.07 19.05
C HIS A 317 10.19 17.70 17.74
N ILE A 318 10.26 16.90 16.68
CA ILE A 318 10.69 17.37 15.37
C ILE A 318 9.56 18.13 14.70
N LEU A 319 9.88 19.29 14.17
CA LEU A 319 9.01 20.09 13.32
C LEU A 319 9.70 20.36 11.99
N PHE A 320 9.04 19.94 10.93
CA PHE A 320 9.40 20.30 9.55
C PHE A 320 8.27 21.14 8.96
N SER A 321 8.55 22.36 8.62
CA SER A 321 7.60 23.27 8.00
C SER A 321 8.21 24.00 6.79
N LYS A 322 7.50 24.96 6.23
CA LYS A 322 8.00 25.74 5.09
C LYS A 322 9.32 26.44 5.38
N ASP A 323 9.47 26.96 6.60
CA ASP A 323 10.57 27.85 6.96
C ASP A 323 11.38 27.33 8.17
N THR A 324 11.04 26.17 8.71
CA THR A 324 11.63 25.67 9.96
C THR A 324 11.89 24.17 9.90
N ILE A 325 13.10 23.78 10.34
CA ILE A 325 13.43 22.43 10.78
C ILE A 325 13.92 22.58 12.22
N ALA A 326 13.17 22.06 13.17
CA ALA A 326 13.47 22.15 14.60
C ALA A 326 13.29 20.76 15.26
#